data_facc5b2c62b08541af3afb90bed72a95
#
_entry.id   facc5b2c62b08541af3afb90bed72a95
#
_cell.length_a   1.000
_cell.length_b   1.000
_cell.length_c   1.000
_cell.angle_alpha   90.00
_cell.angle_beta   90.00
_cell.angle_gamma   90.00
#
_symmetry.space_group_name_H-M   'P 1'
#
loop_
_entity.id
_entity.type
_entity.pdbx_description
1 polymer ?
#
loop_
_entity_poly.entity_id
_entity_poly.type
_entity_poly.pdbx_seq_one_letter_code
_entity_poly.pdbx_strand_id
1 'polypeptide(L)'
;MKKTFISEQAKEFRTKYNLKSSRSKDKRSYQKNLIVEEFKEFLEAEGMLFRKNDTIESEALKELADLIYVCYQYAENMGWFLDEALDRVHKSNM
;
A
#
# COMPACT_ATOMS: atom_id res chain seq x y z
N MET A 1 9.65 -17.35 -13.36
CA MET A 1 9.22 -16.60 -12.18
C MET A 1 7.70 -16.40 -12.22
N LYS A 2 7.02 -16.82 -11.18
CA LYS A 2 5.56 -16.72 -11.11
C LYS A 2 5.15 -15.27 -10.84
N LYS A 3 4.31 -14.70 -11.71
CA LYS A 3 3.74 -13.37 -11.50
C LYS A 3 2.70 -13.45 -10.39
N THR A 4 2.89 -12.67 -9.33
CA THR A 4 1.93 -12.59 -8.24
C THR A 4 1.35 -11.18 -8.18
N PHE A 5 0.03 -11.09 -8.24
CA PHE A 5 -0.64 -9.81 -8.10
C PHE A 5 -0.56 -9.31 -6.65
N ILE A 6 -0.44 -8.01 -6.48
CA ILE A 6 -0.35 -7.40 -5.15
C ILE A 6 -1.63 -7.68 -4.35
N SER A 7 -2.80 -7.71 -5.00
CA SER A 7 -4.05 -8.05 -4.33
C SER A 7 -4.03 -9.46 -3.74
N GLU A 8 -3.40 -10.41 -4.42
CA GLU A 8 -3.25 -11.78 -3.91
C GLU A 8 -2.34 -11.82 -2.69
N GLN A 9 -1.26 -11.05 -2.71
CA GLN A 9 -0.36 -10.93 -1.57
C GLN A 9 -1.07 -10.30 -0.37
N ALA A 10 -1.90 -9.30 -0.61
CA ALA A 10 -2.70 -8.67 0.45
C ALA A 10 -3.66 -9.66 1.09
N LYS A 11 -4.32 -10.50 0.28
CA LYS A 11 -5.22 -11.54 0.78
C LYS A 11 -4.44 -12.58 1.60
N GLU A 12 -3.28 -12.99 1.11
CA GLU A 12 -2.42 -13.96 1.80
C GLU A 12 -2.02 -13.45 3.17
N PHE A 13 -1.59 -12.19 3.25
CA PHE A 13 -1.24 -11.55 4.52
C PHE A 13 -2.41 -11.57 5.50
N ARG A 14 -3.60 -11.17 5.04
CA ARG A 14 -4.79 -11.11 5.89
C ARG A 14 -5.23 -12.50 6.35
N THR A 15 -5.09 -13.50 5.50
CA THR A 15 -5.39 -14.89 5.86
C THR A 15 -4.41 -15.39 6.91
N LYS A 16 -3.11 -15.14 6.70
CA LYS A 16 -2.05 -15.59 7.62
C LYS A 16 -2.26 -15.05 9.04
N TYR A 17 -2.64 -13.79 9.15
CA TYR A 17 -2.82 -13.13 10.45
C TYR A 17 -4.27 -13.09 10.91
N ASN A 18 -5.15 -13.84 10.23
CA ASN A 18 -6.56 -13.95 10.58
C ASN A 18 -7.26 -12.58 10.70
N LEU A 19 -6.96 -11.69 9.76
CA LEU A 19 -7.54 -10.35 9.73
C LEU A 19 -8.86 -10.39 8.99
N LYS A 20 -9.96 -10.11 9.70
CA LYS A 20 -11.29 -10.12 9.11
C LYS A 20 -11.60 -8.77 8.48
N SER A 21 -12.16 -8.80 7.28
CA SER A 21 -12.62 -7.60 6.59
C SER A 21 -13.86 -7.04 7.28
N SER A 22 -13.88 -5.72 7.45
CA SER A 22 -15.01 -5.05 8.07
C SER A 22 -15.13 -3.62 7.53
N ARG A 23 -16.34 -3.23 7.18
CA ARG A 23 -16.63 -1.86 6.74
C ARG A 23 -17.03 -0.94 7.88
N SER A 24 -16.85 -1.38 9.13
CA SER A 24 -17.13 -0.55 10.28
C SER A 24 -16.26 0.70 10.26
N LYS A 25 -16.77 1.76 10.89
CA LYS A 25 -16.05 3.03 10.96
C LYS A 25 -14.67 2.86 11.61
N ASP A 26 -14.59 2.05 12.65
CA ASP A 26 -13.33 1.84 13.37
C ASP A 26 -12.29 1.14 12.52
N LYS A 27 -12.68 0.09 11.79
CA LYS A 27 -11.76 -0.64 10.92
C LYS A 27 -11.33 0.21 9.72
N ARG A 28 -12.26 0.97 9.13
CA ARG A 28 -11.92 1.88 8.04
C ARG A 28 -10.96 2.98 8.51
N SER A 29 -11.20 3.53 9.68
CA SER A 29 -10.32 4.56 10.26
C SER A 29 -8.94 4.02 10.54
N TYR A 30 -8.85 2.80 11.09
CA TYR A 30 -7.58 2.14 11.34
C TYR A 30 -6.78 1.98 10.04
N GLN A 31 -7.41 1.42 9.00
CA GLN A 31 -6.74 1.20 7.72
C GLN A 31 -6.35 2.52 7.04
N LYS A 32 -7.22 3.52 7.13
CA LYS A 32 -6.93 4.85 6.58
C LYS A 32 -5.74 5.50 7.29
N ASN A 33 -5.67 5.36 8.61
CA ASN A 33 -4.57 5.94 9.38
C ASN A 33 -3.24 5.29 9.05
N LEU A 34 -3.21 4.00 8.71
CA LEU A 34 -2.01 3.33 8.22
C LEU A 34 -1.53 3.98 6.92
N ILE A 35 -2.44 4.32 6.01
CA ILE A 35 -2.10 4.98 4.76
C ILE A 35 -1.47 6.36 5.05
N VAL A 36 -2.09 7.12 5.93
CA VAL A 36 -1.57 8.45 6.29
C VAL A 36 -0.17 8.33 6.90
N GLU A 37 0.03 7.37 7.79
CA GLU A 37 1.31 7.15 8.46
C GLU A 37 2.40 6.77 7.46
N GLU A 38 2.13 5.81 6.58
CA GLU A 38 3.12 5.40 5.57
C GLU A 38 3.40 6.50 4.55
N PHE A 39 2.39 7.30 4.22
CA PHE A 39 2.60 8.47 3.36
C PHE A 39 3.59 9.46 4.01
N LYS A 40 3.41 9.75 5.29
CA LYS A 40 4.32 10.65 6.01
C LYS A 40 5.74 10.10 6.02
N GLU A 41 5.89 8.81 6.29
CA GLU A 41 7.20 8.16 6.29
C GLU A 41 7.87 8.23 4.91
N PHE A 42 7.08 8.04 3.85
CA PHE A 42 7.60 8.19 2.50
C PHE A 42 8.06 9.63 2.23
N LEU A 43 7.26 10.62 2.61
CA LEU A 43 7.62 12.02 2.42
C LEU A 43 8.92 12.40 3.14
N GLU A 44 9.11 11.89 4.34
CA GLU A 44 10.35 12.11 5.10
C GLU A 44 11.56 11.50 4.40
N ALA A 45 11.43 10.24 3.97
CA ALA A 45 12.51 9.54 3.28
C ALA A 45 12.82 10.21 1.93
N GLU A 46 11.79 10.61 1.19
CA GLU A 46 11.94 11.31 -0.08
C GLU A 46 12.64 12.66 0.10
N GLY A 47 12.26 13.41 1.15
CA GLY A 47 12.87 14.70 1.45
C GLY A 47 14.37 14.61 1.75
N MET A 48 14.86 13.44 2.15
CA MET A 48 16.27 13.21 2.42
C MET A 48 17.08 12.83 1.19
N LEU A 49 16.43 12.64 0.03
CA LEU A 49 17.12 12.26 -1.21
C LEU A 49 18.11 13.33 -1.70
N PHE A 50 17.96 14.57 -1.23
CA PHE A 50 18.92 15.63 -1.54
C PHE A 50 20.26 15.47 -0.84
N ARG A 51 20.32 14.59 0.15
CA ARG A 51 21.58 14.25 0.84
C ARG A 51 22.20 13.09 0.07
N LYS A 52 23.44 13.25 -0.36
CA LYS A 52 24.13 12.24 -1.17
C LYS A 52 24.47 11.01 -0.33
N ASN A 53 23.53 10.03 -0.31
CA ASN A 53 23.74 8.77 0.39
C ASN A 53 22.85 7.70 -0.24
N ASP A 54 23.47 6.63 -0.77
CA ASP A 54 22.78 5.55 -1.49
C ASP A 54 21.74 4.83 -0.61
N THR A 55 21.97 4.75 0.71
CA THR A 55 21.01 4.07 1.61
C THR A 55 19.69 4.82 1.70
N ILE A 56 19.68 6.13 1.45
CA ILE A 56 18.48 6.96 1.54
C ILE A 56 17.52 6.64 0.39
N GLU A 57 18.06 6.40 -0.82
CA GLU A 57 17.22 6.02 -1.95
C GLU A 57 16.55 4.68 -1.72
N SER A 58 17.29 3.71 -1.18
CA SER A 58 16.75 2.40 -0.84
C SER A 58 15.64 2.51 0.21
N GLU A 59 15.81 3.40 1.19
CA GLU A 59 14.81 3.64 2.21
C GLU A 59 13.55 4.31 1.65
N ALA A 60 13.73 5.29 0.76
CA ALA A 60 12.59 5.95 0.11
C ALA A 60 11.78 4.94 -0.72
N LEU A 61 12.46 4.03 -1.43
CA LEU A 61 11.80 2.98 -2.19
C LEU A 61 11.02 2.03 -1.25
N LYS A 62 11.63 1.65 -0.12
CA LYS A 62 10.96 0.81 0.87
C LYS A 62 9.69 1.49 1.40
N GLU A 63 9.78 2.77 1.74
CA GLU A 63 8.63 3.50 2.28
C GLU A 63 7.53 3.67 1.22
N LEU A 64 7.90 3.84 -0.04
CA LEU A 64 6.93 3.86 -1.13
C LEU A 64 6.23 2.51 -1.26
N ALA A 65 6.97 1.42 -1.15
CA ALA A 65 6.40 0.07 -1.20
C ALA A 65 5.46 -0.17 -0.01
N ASP A 66 5.84 0.27 1.19
CA ASP A 66 5.00 0.16 2.38
C ASP A 66 3.68 0.92 2.20
N LEU A 67 3.73 2.11 1.59
CA LEU A 67 2.54 2.90 1.31
C LEU A 67 1.59 2.15 0.36
N ILE A 68 2.12 1.57 -0.71
CA ILE A 68 1.30 0.80 -1.65
C ILE A 68 0.71 -0.43 -0.95
N TYR A 69 1.50 -1.07 -0.10
CA TYR A 69 1.06 -2.26 0.63
C TYR A 69 -0.17 -1.96 1.51
N VAL A 70 -0.14 -0.88 2.28
CA VAL A 70 -1.28 -0.53 3.15
C VAL A 70 -2.48 -0.05 2.34
N CYS A 71 -2.28 0.54 1.16
CA CYS A 71 -3.38 0.88 0.26
C CYS A 71 -4.12 -0.39 -0.18
N TYR A 72 -3.40 -1.46 -0.51
CA TYR A 72 -4.02 -2.74 -0.85
C TYR A 72 -4.71 -3.38 0.34
N GLN A 73 -4.16 -3.22 1.55
CA GLN A 73 -4.84 -3.71 2.76
C GLN A 73 -6.16 -2.98 2.98
N TYR A 74 -6.21 -1.68 2.73
CA TYR A 74 -7.46 -0.94 2.80
C TYR A 74 -8.49 -1.49 1.80
N ALA A 75 -8.08 -1.69 0.56
CA ALA A 75 -8.95 -2.21 -0.48
C ALA A 75 -9.48 -3.61 -0.11
N GLU A 76 -8.61 -4.49 0.38
CA GLU A 76 -9.03 -5.83 0.81
C GLU A 76 -10.01 -5.77 1.98
N ASN A 77 -9.79 -4.86 2.93
CA ASN A 77 -10.71 -4.67 4.04
C ASN A 77 -12.11 -4.26 3.55
N MET A 78 -12.16 -3.49 2.45
CA MET A 78 -13.42 -3.02 1.87
C MET A 78 -14.04 -4.00 0.88
N GLY A 79 -13.32 -5.03 0.50
CA GLY A 79 -13.75 -5.96 -0.55
C GLY A 79 -13.63 -5.36 -1.96
N TRP A 80 -12.75 -4.38 -2.14
CA TRP A 80 -12.52 -3.72 -3.43
C TRP A 80 -11.40 -4.40 -4.20
N PHE A 81 -11.57 -4.49 -5.52
CA PHE A 81 -10.55 -5.07 -6.38
C PHE A 81 -9.68 -3.93 -6.96
N LEU A 82 -8.62 -3.59 -6.23
CA LEU A 82 -7.77 -2.45 -6.57
C LEU A 82 -6.97 -2.66 -7.85
N ASP A 83 -6.58 -3.91 -8.16
CA ASP A 83 -5.88 -4.21 -9.41
C ASP A 83 -6.70 -3.78 -10.64
N GLU A 84 -8.01 -4.06 -10.61
CA GLU A 84 -8.90 -3.68 -11.72
C GLU A 84 -9.04 -2.16 -11.79
N ALA A 85 -9.20 -1.51 -10.65
CA ALA A 85 -9.29 -0.04 -10.62
C ALA A 85 -8.03 0.61 -11.19
N LEU A 86 -6.85 0.08 -10.85
CA LEU A 86 -5.59 0.57 -11.40
C LEU A 86 -5.50 0.35 -12.91
N ASP A 87 -5.98 -0.78 -13.40
CA ASP A 87 -6.01 -1.04 -14.84
C ASP A 87 -6.89 0.00 -15.56
N ARG A 88 -8.04 0.32 -15.00
CA ARG A 88 -8.92 1.35 -15.56
C ARG A 88 -8.28 2.73 -15.56
N VAL A 89 -7.61 3.07 -14.47
CA VAL A 89 -6.87 4.33 -14.36
C VAL A 89 -5.79 4.38 -15.44
N HIS A 90 -5.06 3.31 -15.61
CA HIS A 90 -4.01 3.23 -16.63
C HIS A 90 -4.58 3.47 -18.03
N LYS A 91 -5.65 2.77 -18.39
CA LYS A 91 -6.28 2.92 -19.69
C LYS A 91 -6.83 4.33 -19.92
N SER A 92 -7.36 4.95 -18.88
CA SER A 92 -7.86 6.32 -18.93
C SER A 92 -6.73 7.31 -19.18
N ASN A 93 -5.52 7.04 -18.71
CA ASN A 93 -4.37 7.92 -18.85
C ASN A 93 -3.62 7.72 -20.17
N MET A 94 -3.93 6.66 -20.90
CA MET A 94 -3.31 6.37 -22.20
C MET A 94 -4.15 6.91 -23.34
#